data_eb081ae7673cb8cada20cab354bc477a
#
_entry.id   eb081ae7673cb8cada20cab354bc477a
#
_cell.length_a   1.000
_cell.length_b   1.000
_cell.length_c   1.000
_cell.angle_alpha   90.00
_cell.angle_beta   90.00
_cell.angle_gamma   90.00
#
_symmetry.space_group_name_H-M   'P 1'
#
loop_
_entity.id
_entity.type
_entity.pdbx_description
1 polymer ?
#
loop_
_entity_poly.entity_id
_entity_poly.type
_entity_poly.pdbx_seq_one_letter_code
_entity_poly.pdbx_strand_id
1 'polypeptide(L)'
;MGRLQHRTANGCTYFATTKAAQNIALFQVHEIAEMVIAKLLQYRMAGAYRLHEFVLMPNHVHLLLTPTDATSLEKAMQLIKGGSSHEIHQKRGSRMEIWQAGFHEATIRETADYFSRVRYIHVNPVAVGFVDRAEEWRSGSAGGQFTLDPIPQGLKPKESQALNVGAKAPTP
;
A
#
# COMPACT_ATOMS: atom_id res chain seq x y z
N MET A 1 -10.52 14.86 22.41
CA MET A 1 -10.88 13.93 21.31
C MET A 1 -9.89 12.79 21.28
N GLY A 2 -10.32 11.59 21.60
CA GLY A 2 -9.45 10.41 21.75
C GLY A 2 -8.82 10.02 20.41
N ARG A 3 -7.51 9.95 20.39
CA ARG A 3 -6.73 9.36 19.30
C ARG A 3 -7.13 7.89 19.24
N LEU A 4 -7.80 7.46 18.15
CA LEU A 4 -8.07 6.06 17.89
C LEU A 4 -6.74 5.31 17.96
N GLN A 5 -6.54 4.51 19.00
CA GLN A 5 -5.41 3.60 19.08
C GLN A 5 -5.71 2.44 18.13
N HIS A 6 -5.15 2.50 16.92
CA HIS A 6 -5.13 1.36 16.03
C HIS A 6 -4.28 0.27 16.69
N ARG A 7 -4.92 -0.79 17.15
CA ARG A 7 -4.24 -2.01 17.56
C ARG A 7 -4.15 -2.91 16.35
N THR A 8 -3.12 -2.74 15.55
CA THR A 8 -2.84 -3.63 14.43
C THR A 8 -2.24 -4.95 14.95
N ALA A 9 -2.76 -6.07 14.48
CA ALA A 9 -2.23 -7.38 14.84
C ALA A 9 -0.94 -7.65 14.05
N ASN A 10 0.09 -8.16 14.71
CA ASN A 10 1.34 -8.54 14.07
C ASN A 10 1.10 -9.65 13.03
N GLY A 11 1.82 -9.60 11.91
CA GLY A 11 1.72 -10.59 10.84
C GLY A 11 0.51 -10.44 9.91
N CYS A 12 -0.40 -9.49 10.16
CA CYS A 12 -1.49 -9.19 9.25
C CYS A 12 -1.04 -8.32 8.08
N THR A 13 -1.63 -8.55 6.93
CA THR A 13 -1.45 -7.69 5.74
C THR A 13 -2.47 -6.56 5.75
N TYR A 14 -2.02 -5.38 5.37
CA TYR A 14 -2.82 -4.17 5.35
C TYR A 14 -2.77 -3.48 4.00
N PHE A 15 -3.91 -2.98 3.58
CA PHE A 15 -3.98 -1.94 2.56
C PHE A 15 -4.01 -0.59 3.27
N ALA A 16 -2.95 0.21 3.11
CA ALA A 16 -2.80 1.50 3.78
C ALA A 16 -2.78 2.65 2.77
N THR A 17 -3.38 3.78 3.14
CA THR A 17 -3.39 5.00 2.33
C THR A 17 -3.02 6.20 3.18
N THR A 18 -2.10 7.03 2.71
CA THR A 18 -1.80 8.34 3.30
C THR A 18 -1.67 9.40 2.21
N LYS A 19 -2.04 10.65 2.54
CA LYS A 19 -2.10 11.77 1.60
C LYS A 19 -1.02 12.80 1.90
N ALA A 20 -0.63 13.54 0.86
CA ALA A 20 0.15 14.75 1.04
C ALA A 20 -0.61 15.78 1.87
N ALA A 21 0.12 16.60 2.63
CA ALA A 21 -0.45 17.71 3.39
C ALA A 21 -1.28 18.61 2.47
N GLN A 22 -2.42 19.08 2.97
CA GLN A 22 -3.36 19.91 2.22
C GLN A 22 -3.83 19.31 0.88
N ASN A 23 -3.63 18.01 0.69
CA ASN A 23 -3.98 17.27 -0.52
C ASN A 23 -3.34 17.83 -1.82
N ILE A 24 -2.19 18.50 -1.70
CA ILE A 24 -1.46 19.05 -2.85
C ILE A 24 -0.79 17.96 -3.69
N ALA A 25 -0.58 18.21 -4.98
CA ALA A 25 0.07 17.27 -5.90
C ALA A 25 1.60 17.27 -5.75
N LEU A 26 2.10 17.15 -4.51
CA LEU A 26 3.52 17.26 -4.17
C LEU A 26 4.38 16.19 -4.86
N PHE A 27 3.86 14.97 -4.95
CA PHE A 27 4.56 13.81 -5.52
C PHE A 27 4.52 13.79 -7.06
N GLN A 28 3.91 14.78 -7.70
CA GLN A 28 4.04 15.00 -9.13
C GLN A 28 5.46 15.46 -9.49
N VAL A 29 6.18 16.06 -8.55
CA VAL A 29 7.59 16.41 -8.71
C VAL A 29 8.41 15.12 -8.65
N HIS A 30 9.01 14.74 -9.77
CA HIS A 30 9.72 13.47 -9.95
C HIS A 30 10.77 13.19 -8.85
N GLU A 31 11.61 14.18 -8.55
CA GLU A 31 12.62 14.08 -7.50
C GLU A 31 12.02 13.78 -6.12
N ILE A 32 10.87 14.38 -5.78
CA ILE A 32 10.18 14.11 -4.51
C ILE A 32 9.58 12.69 -4.51
N ALA A 33 8.99 12.27 -5.63
CA ALA A 33 8.47 10.91 -5.76
C ALA A 33 9.58 9.87 -5.57
N GLU A 34 10.75 10.07 -6.17
CA GLU A 34 11.91 9.18 -6.00
C GLU A 34 12.38 9.10 -4.55
N MET A 35 12.42 10.23 -3.82
CA MET A 35 12.79 10.23 -2.40
C MET A 35 11.79 9.42 -1.56
N VAL A 36 10.49 9.55 -1.82
CA VAL A 36 9.45 8.77 -1.12
C VAL A 36 9.62 7.28 -1.40
N ILE A 37 9.78 6.91 -2.67
CA ILE A 37 9.94 5.51 -3.09
C ILE A 37 11.25 4.93 -2.51
N ALA A 38 12.34 5.68 -2.55
CA ALA A 38 13.62 5.25 -1.99
C ALA A 38 13.49 4.94 -0.48
N LYS A 39 12.79 5.77 0.29
CA LYS A 39 12.52 5.50 1.73
C LYS A 39 11.62 4.31 1.95
N LEU A 40 10.60 4.15 1.12
CA LEU A 40 9.71 2.98 1.15
C LEU A 40 10.53 1.68 0.98
N LEU A 41 11.39 1.63 -0.02
CA LEU A 41 12.24 0.46 -0.27
C LEU A 41 13.34 0.29 0.78
N GLN A 42 13.93 1.38 1.27
CA GLN A 42 14.95 1.35 2.32
C GLN A 42 14.44 0.67 3.60
N TYR A 43 13.25 1.06 4.09
CA TYR A 43 12.69 0.47 5.31
C TYR A 43 12.19 -0.97 5.10
N ARG A 44 11.74 -1.30 3.89
CA ARG A 44 11.49 -2.69 3.50
C ARG A 44 12.77 -3.52 3.60
N MET A 45 13.88 -3.05 3.02
CA MET A 45 15.18 -3.74 3.08
C MET A 45 15.71 -3.85 4.50
N ALA A 46 15.43 -2.88 5.35
CA ALA A 46 15.76 -2.91 6.78
C ALA A 46 14.87 -3.86 7.59
N GLY A 47 13.91 -4.55 6.97
CA GLY A 47 13.06 -5.53 7.62
C GLY A 47 11.93 -4.96 8.49
N ALA A 48 11.58 -3.68 8.31
CA ALA A 48 10.47 -3.08 9.05
C ALA A 48 9.10 -3.64 8.61
N TYR A 49 8.98 -4.00 7.35
CA TYR A 49 7.78 -4.61 6.76
C TYR A 49 8.14 -5.36 5.49
N ARG A 50 7.24 -6.23 5.05
CA ARG A 50 7.19 -6.75 3.68
C ARG A 50 6.32 -5.83 2.85
N LEU A 51 6.77 -5.47 1.65
CA LEU A 51 6.02 -4.63 0.72
C LEU A 51 5.60 -5.47 -0.48
N HIS A 52 4.32 -5.63 -0.67
CA HIS A 52 3.76 -6.48 -1.73
C HIS A 52 3.45 -5.68 -3.00
N GLU A 53 2.80 -4.53 -2.83
CA GLU A 53 2.42 -3.64 -3.93
C GLU A 53 2.34 -2.19 -3.45
N PHE A 54 2.53 -1.25 -4.37
CA PHE A 54 2.31 0.17 -4.09
C PHE A 54 2.02 0.98 -5.34
N VAL A 55 1.41 2.14 -5.16
CA VAL A 55 1.37 3.21 -6.14
C VAL A 55 1.45 4.56 -5.44
N LEU A 56 2.40 5.38 -5.86
CA LEU A 56 2.52 6.77 -5.44
C LEU A 56 1.85 7.65 -6.50
N MET A 57 0.72 8.22 -6.12
CA MET A 57 -0.05 9.18 -6.92
C MET A 57 0.42 10.60 -6.62
N PRO A 58 0.07 11.62 -7.43
CA PRO A 58 0.53 12.99 -7.20
C PRO A 58 0.31 13.53 -5.79
N ASN A 59 -0.74 13.13 -5.11
CA ASN A 59 -1.14 13.65 -3.79
C ASN A 59 -1.35 12.58 -2.71
N HIS A 60 -1.09 11.31 -2.98
CA HIS A 60 -1.26 10.23 -2.01
C HIS A 60 -0.48 8.98 -2.42
N VAL A 61 -0.35 8.05 -1.47
CA VAL A 61 0.22 6.71 -1.72
C VAL A 61 -0.74 5.64 -1.24
N HIS A 62 -0.86 4.58 -2.02
CA HIS A 62 -1.47 3.32 -1.61
C HIS A 62 -0.38 2.27 -1.44
N LEU A 63 -0.45 1.53 -0.34
CA LEU A 63 0.51 0.50 0.04
C LEU A 63 -0.23 -0.79 0.38
N LEU A 64 0.28 -1.90 -0.10
CA LEU A 64 -0.11 -3.23 0.35
C LEU A 64 1.10 -3.86 1.04
N LEU A 65 1.07 -3.94 2.37
CA LEU A 65 2.22 -4.30 3.18
C LEU A 65 1.86 -5.18 4.40
N THR A 66 2.85 -5.94 4.87
CA THR A 66 2.76 -6.74 6.10
C THR A 66 3.87 -6.29 7.05
N PRO A 67 3.55 -5.61 8.17
CA PRO A 67 4.53 -5.30 9.19
C PRO A 67 5.19 -6.58 9.72
N THR A 68 6.46 -6.50 10.09
CA THR A 68 7.16 -7.63 10.74
C THR A 68 6.84 -7.68 12.24
N ASP A 69 7.22 -8.76 12.92
CA ASP A 69 6.98 -8.90 14.36
C ASP A 69 7.63 -7.80 15.21
N ALA A 70 8.71 -7.19 14.68
CA ALA A 70 9.42 -6.10 15.34
C ALA A 70 8.79 -4.71 15.13
N THR A 71 7.79 -4.59 14.25
CA THR A 71 7.28 -3.28 13.81
C THR A 71 5.76 -3.34 13.65
N SER A 72 5.02 -2.45 14.31
CA SER A 72 3.59 -2.27 14.07
C SER A 72 3.32 -1.52 12.75
N LEU A 73 2.08 -1.59 12.24
CA LEU A 73 1.69 -0.81 11.06
C LEU A 73 1.90 0.70 11.29
N GLU A 74 1.55 1.19 12.47
CA GLU A 74 1.72 2.60 12.86
C GLU A 74 3.20 2.99 12.79
N LYS A 75 4.08 2.12 13.29
CA LYS A 75 5.53 2.36 13.25
C LYS A 75 6.06 2.32 11.82
N ALA A 76 5.60 1.37 11.00
CA ALA A 76 5.95 1.30 9.57
C ALA A 76 5.54 2.60 8.85
N MET A 77 4.30 3.06 9.04
CA MET A 77 3.81 4.31 8.46
C MET A 77 4.55 5.54 8.99
N GLN A 78 4.91 5.56 10.28
CA GLN A 78 5.74 6.62 10.88
C GLN A 78 7.12 6.67 10.22
N LEU A 79 7.77 5.52 10.01
CA LEU A 79 9.07 5.44 9.36
C LEU A 79 9.00 5.96 7.91
N ILE A 80 8.02 5.52 7.13
CA ILE A 80 7.83 5.95 5.74
C ILE A 80 7.63 7.47 5.67
N LYS A 81 6.65 7.98 6.42
CA LYS A 81 6.31 9.41 6.40
C LYS A 81 7.41 10.29 6.98
N GLY A 82 7.96 9.92 8.13
CA GLY A 82 9.02 10.67 8.79
C GLY A 82 10.33 10.66 8.01
N GLY A 83 10.73 9.49 7.52
CA GLY A 83 11.96 9.33 6.75
C GLY A 83 11.92 10.09 5.42
N SER A 84 10.81 10.00 4.68
CA SER A 84 10.64 10.76 3.43
C SER A 84 10.55 12.27 3.67
N SER A 85 9.84 12.72 4.71
CA SER A 85 9.79 14.13 5.07
C SER A 85 11.18 14.67 5.40
N HIS A 86 11.95 13.92 6.20
CA HIS A 86 13.33 14.31 6.55
C HIS A 86 14.21 14.46 5.30
N GLU A 87 14.19 13.50 4.40
CA GLU A 87 14.97 13.52 3.15
C GLU A 87 14.58 14.71 2.27
N ILE A 88 13.28 14.95 2.10
CA ILE A 88 12.76 16.07 1.30
C ILE A 88 13.20 17.41 1.91
N HIS A 89 13.09 17.56 3.23
CA HIS A 89 13.51 18.78 3.94
C HIS A 89 15.02 19.03 3.79
N GLN A 90 15.84 18.00 3.93
CA GLN A 90 17.29 18.09 3.78
C GLN A 90 17.69 18.56 2.37
N LYS A 91 17.09 17.95 1.35
CA LYS A 91 17.44 18.27 -0.04
C LYS A 91 16.89 19.61 -0.53
N ARG A 92 15.68 19.99 -0.06
CA ARG A 92 15.02 21.20 -0.54
C ARG A 92 15.20 22.42 0.36
N GLY A 93 15.81 22.29 1.52
CA GLY A 93 15.95 23.39 2.47
C GLY A 93 14.59 23.94 2.96
N SER A 94 13.51 23.14 2.87
CA SER A 94 12.14 23.52 3.20
C SER A 94 11.69 22.81 4.48
N ARG A 95 10.79 23.42 5.23
CA ARG A 95 10.13 22.81 6.40
C ARG A 95 8.62 22.69 6.22
N MET A 96 8.15 22.65 4.97
CA MET A 96 6.73 22.46 4.70
C MET A 96 6.24 21.10 5.21
N GLU A 97 4.99 21.02 5.62
CA GLU A 97 4.37 19.74 5.94
C GLU A 97 4.24 18.88 4.66
N ILE A 98 4.78 17.64 4.70
CA ILE A 98 4.78 16.74 3.54
C ILE A 98 3.53 15.85 3.53
N TRP A 99 3.17 15.28 4.68
CA TRP A 99 2.09 14.33 4.83
C TRP A 99 0.99 14.84 5.76
N GLN A 100 -0.25 14.56 5.45
CA GLN A 100 -1.35 14.73 6.40
C GLN A 100 -1.11 13.87 7.65
N ALA A 101 -1.67 14.30 8.78
CA ALA A 101 -1.68 13.50 10.00
C ALA A 101 -2.47 12.19 9.78
N GLY A 102 -1.99 11.09 10.42
CA GLY A 102 -2.65 9.78 10.32
C GLY A 102 -2.52 9.10 8.96
N PHE A 103 -3.28 8.05 8.78
CA PHE A 103 -3.45 7.26 7.55
C PHE A 103 -4.74 6.43 7.68
N HIS A 104 -5.21 5.89 6.57
CA HIS A 104 -6.33 4.94 6.54
C HIS A 104 -5.78 3.54 6.27
N GLU A 105 -6.36 2.52 6.92
CA GLU A 105 -6.00 1.14 6.69
C GLU A 105 -7.23 0.25 6.58
N ALA A 106 -7.05 -0.88 5.88
CA ALA A 106 -7.96 -2.01 5.87
C ALA A 106 -7.15 -3.30 5.99
N THR A 107 -7.54 -4.18 6.90
CA THR A 107 -6.89 -5.48 7.06
C THR A 107 -7.30 -6.40 5.91
N ILE A 108 -6.31 -7.05 5.29
CA ILE A 108 -6.51 -8.05 4.24
C ILE A 108 -6.53 -9.43 4.90
N ARG A 109 -7.63 -10.14 4.77
CA ARG A 109 -7.83 -11.46 5.41
C ARG A 109 -7.92 -12.60 4.42
N GLU A 110 -8.34 -12.31 3.19
CA GLU A 110 -8.60 -13.29 2.16
C GLU A 110 -7.78 -13.02 0.89
N THR A 111 -7.48 -14.07 0.17
CA THR A 111 -6.77 -14.00 -1.12
C THR A 111 -7.53 -13.14 -2.13
N ALA A 112 -8.86 -13.19 -2.13
CA ALA A 112 -9.69 -12.38 -3.03
C ALA A 112 -9.56 -10.88 -2.74
N ASP A 113 -9.53 -10.48 -1.45
CA ASP A 113 -9.31 -9.10 -1.03
C ASP A 113 -7.93 -8.62 -1.46
N TYR A 114 -6.90 -9.47 -1.29
CA TYR A 114 -5.54 -9.18 -1.70
C TYR A 114 -5.50 -8.81 -3.20
N PHE A 115 -5.97 -9.68 -4.08
CA PHE A 115 -5.95 -9.41 -5.51
C PHE A 115 -6.84 -8.24 -5.94
N SER A 116 -7.94 -8.01 -5.24
CA SER A 116 -8.76 -6.81 -5.44
C SER A 116 -7.97 -5.53 -5.16
N ARG A 117 -7.15 -5.51 -4.09
CA ARG A 117 -6.28 -4.37 -3.74
C ARG A 117 -5.10 -4.23 -4.70
N VAL A 118 -4.47 -5.33 -5.11
CA VAL A 118 -3.45 -5.31 -6.18
C VAL A 118 -4.00 -4.64 -7.44
N ARG A 119 -5.14 -5.12 -7.91
CA ARG A 119 -5.81 -4.53 -9.09
C ARG A 119 -6.11 -3.03 -8.88
N TYR A 120 -6.64 -2.67 -7.72
CA TYR A 120 -6.94 -1.27 -7.39
C TYR A 120 -5.68 -0.40 -7.45
N ILE A 121 -4.56 -0.85 -6.86
CA ILE A 121 -3.26 -0.17 -6.89
C ILE A 121 -2.79 0.03 -8.33
N HIS A 122 -2.81 -1.03 -9.14
CA HIS A 122 -2.32 -0.98 -10.52
C HIS A 122 -3.17 -0.09 -11.42
N VAL A 123 -4.49 -0.18 -11.30
CA VAL A 123 -5.42 0.57 -12.18
C VAL A 123 -5.55 2.04 -11.76
N ASN A 124 -5.13 2.41 -10.56
CA ASN A 124 -5.33 3.77 -10.02
C ASN A 124 -4.88 4.90 -10.99
N PRO A 125 -3.64 4.90 -11.55
CA PRO A 125 -3.20 5.93 -12.48
C PRO A 125 -3.94 5.89 -13.83
N VAL A 126 -4.40 4.71 -14.27
CA VAL A 126 -5.20 4.56 -15.51
C VAL A 126 -6.60 5.13 -15.30
N ALA A 127 -7.22 4.82 -14.16
CA ALA A 127 -8.58 5.26 -13.84
C ALA A 127 -8.73 6.79 -13.79
N VAL A 128 -7.65 7.51 -13.48
CA VAL A 128 -7.62 8.99 -13.48
C VAL A 128 -7.03 9.59 -14.76
N GLY A 129 -6.68 8.75 -15.75
CA GLY A 129 -6.22 9.19 -17.07
C GLY A 129 -4.77 9.71 -17.12
N PHE A 130 -3.92 9.33 -16.18
CA PHE A 130 -2.50 9.72 -16.22
C PHE A 130 -1.67 8.89 -17.19
N VAL A 131 -2.04 7.65 -17.42
CA VAL A 131 -1.44 6.71 -18.36
C VAL A 131 -2.53 5.83 -18.98
N ASP A 132 -2.24 5.23 -20.13
CA ASP A 132 -3.17 4.31 -20.79
C ASP A 132 -3.07 2.88 -20.22
N ARG A 133 -1.88 2.49 -19.75
CA ARG A 133 -1.60 1.18 -19.16
C ARG A 133 -0.89 1.33 -17.82
N ALA A 134 -1.23 0.46 -16.88
CA ALA A 134 -0.72 0.50 -15.51
C ALA A 134 0.82 0.43 -15.44
N GLU A 135 1.44 -0.34 -16.36
CA GLU A 135 2.89 -0.55 -16.42
C GLU A 135 3.66 0.71 -16.81
N GLU A 136 3.00 1.70 -17.40
CA GLU A 136 3.59 2.98 -17.80
C GLU A 136 3.78 3.94 -16.63
N TRP A 137 3.10 3.68 -15.49
CA TRP A 137 3.21 4.52 -14.31
C TRP A 137 4.48 4.20 -13.52
N ARG A 138 5.51 5.03 -13.66
CA ARG A 138 6.84 4.82 -13.07
C ARG A 138 6.86 4.83 -11.55
N SER A 139 5.92 5.51 -10.90
CA SER A 139 5.84 5.63 -9.45
C SER A 139 4.93 4.55 -8.82
N GLY A 140 4.85 3.37 -9.43
CA GLY A 140 4.06 2.24 -8.98
C GLY A 140 4.69 0.90 -9.31
N SER A 141 4.20 -0.15 -8.69
CA SER A 141 4.72 -1.51 -8.79
C SER A 141 4.28 -2.28 -10.05
N ALA A 142 3.26 -1.81 -10.75
CA ALA A 142 2.66 -2.52 -11.88
C ALA A 142 3.64 -2.85 -13.02
N GLY A 143 4.65 -2.00 -13.24
CA GLY A 143 5.66 -2.18 -14.30
C GLY A 143 6.75 -3.21 -13.97
N GLY A 144 6.76 -3.80 -12.78
CA GLY A 144 7.73 -4.83 -12.36
C GLY A 144 9.17 -4.32 -12.17
N GLN A 145 9.41 -3.00 -12.19
CA GLN A 145 10.74 -2.42 -12.00
C GLN A 145 11.25 -2.46 -10.56
N PHE A 146 10.39 -2.82 -9.60
CA PHE A 146 10.74 -2.95 -8.20
C PHE A 146 10.74 -4.42 -7.78
N THR A 147 11.76 -4.84 -7.03
CA THR A 147 11.76 -6.15 -6.37
C THR A 147 10.94 -6.04 -5.09
N LEU A 148 9.77 -6.67 -5.07
CA LEU A 148 8.83 -6.66 -3.95
C LEU A 148 8.71 -8.04 -3.31
N ASP A 149 8.00 -8.10 -2.18
CA ASP A 149 7.77 -9.34 -1.47
C ASP A 149 6.59 -10.10 -2.09
N PRO A 150 6.65 -11.44 -2.12
CA PRO A 150 5.58 -12.25 -2.69
C PRO A 150 4.28 -12.12 -1.89
N ILE A 151 3.19 -12.65 -2.45
CA ILE A 151 1.90 -12.74 -1.76
C ILE A 151 2.07 -13.31 -0.34
N PRO A 152 1.46 -12.72 0.70
CA PRO A 152 1.56 -13.21 2.07
C PRO A 152 1.06 -14.64 2.20
N GLN A 153 1.84 -15.48 2.89
CA GLN A 153 1.38 -16.80 3.26
C GLN A 153 0.36 -16.69 4.41
N GLY A 154 -0.72 -17.47 4.35
CA GLY A 154 -1.74 -17.51 5.40
C GLY A 154 -2.99 -16.67 5.15
N LEU A 155 -3.12 -16.05 3.99
CA LEU A 155 -4.42 -15.52 3.55
C LEU A 155 -5.38 -16.69 3.30
N LYS A 156 -6.60 -16.59 3.85
CA LYS A 156 -7.61 -17.63 3.65
C LYS A 156 -8.01 -17.68 2.17
N PRO A 157 -8.10 -18.88 1.55
CA PRO A 157 -8.73 -18.99 0.24
C PRO A 157 -10.20 -18.54 0.38
N LYS A 158 -10.73 -17.90 -0.66
CA LYS A 158 -12.16 -17.62 -0.72
C LYS A 158 -12.87 -18.97 -0.64
N GLU A 159 -13.72 -19.19 0.38
CA GLU A 159 -14.63 -20.31 0.37
C GLU A 159 -15.48 -20.21 -0.91
N SER A 160 -15.20 -21.09 -1.88
CA SER A 160 -16.11 -21.28 -3.00
C SER A 160 -17.43 -21.75 -2.36
N GLN A 161 -18.48 -20.96 -2.51
CA GLN A 161 -19.83 -21.46 -2.28
C GLN A 161 -19.94 -22.72 -3.13
N ALA A 162 -19.84 -23.88 -2.50
CA ALA A 162 -20.18 -25.15 -3.12
C ALA A 162 -21.63 -25.00 -3.56
N LEU A 163 -21.83 -24.86 -4.85
CA LEU A 163 -23.11 -25.02 -5.47
C LEU A 163 -23.59 -26.42 -5.08
N ASN A 164 -24.45 -26.48 -4.08
CA ASN A 164 -25.14 -27.69 -3.69
C ASN A 164 -26.15 -28.01 -4.79
N VAL A 165 -25.64 -28.58 -5.90
CA VAL A 165 -26.47 -29.20 -6.92
C VAL A 165 -26.91 -30.55 -6.36
N GLY A 166 -27.92 -30.49 -5.52
CA GLY A 166 -28.68 -31.67 -5.13
C GLY A 166 -29.36 -32.28 -6.39
N ALA A 167 -28.64 -33.13 -7.10
CA ALA A 167 -29.22 -34.01 -8.09
C ALA A 167 -30.08 -35.02 -7.35
N LYS A 168 -31.38 -34.76 -7.29
CA LYS A 168 -32.39 -35.74 -6.91
C LYS A 168 -32.55 -36.69 -8.10
N ALA A 169 -31.97 -37.87 -8.02
CA ALA A 169 -32.20 -38.94 -9.00
C ALA A 169 -33.70 -39.34 -8.99
N PRO A 170 -34.32 -39.54 -10.16
CA PRO A 170 -35.64 -40.13 -10.20
C PRO A 170 -35.54 -41.63 -9.89
N THR A 171 -36.30 -42.08 -8.93
CA THR A 171 -36.51 -43.48 -8.61
C THR A 171 -37.50 -44.10 -9.62
N PRO A 172 -37.36 -45.39 -9.98
CA PRO A 172 -38.13 -46.08 -11.01
C PRO A 172 -39.59 -46.30 -10.66
#